data_24af4ac00d9cb5f46ffcec41c27da944
#
_entry.id   24af4ac00d9cb5f46ffcec41c27da944
#
_cell.length_a   1.000
_cell.length_b   1.000
_cell.length_c   1.000
_cell.angle_alpha   90.00
_cell.angle_beta   90.00
_cell.angle_gamma   90.00
#
_symmetry.space_group_name_H-M   'P 1'
#
loop_
_entity.id
_entity.type
_entity.pdbx_description
1 polymer ?
#
loop_
_entity_poly.entity_id
_entity_poly.type
_entity_poly.pdbx_seq_one_letter_code
_entity_poly.pdbx_strand_id
1 'polypeptide(L)' 'VAIGPIYATGTKPTAKPAALSILSSARHLGCPVVAIGGINADNAAPLIAAGADCVAVISDLWSAADIAAQAQAISRLF' A
#
# COMPACT_ATOMS: atom_id res chain seq x y z
N VAL A 1 -7.47 11.06 0.41
CA VAL A 1 -8.30 10.03 -0.22
C VAL A 1 -7.72 8.64 0.09
N ALA A 2 -8.55 7.73 0.50
CA ALA A 2 -8.17 6.36 0.77
C ALA A 2 -8.75 5.44 -0.30
N ILE A 3 -7.91 4.58 -0.87
CA ILE A 3 -8.28 3.66 -1.94
C ILE A 3 -7.95 2.23 -1.53
N GLY A 4 -8.92 1.36 -1.58
CA GLY A 4 -8.79 -0.05 -1.24
C GLY A 4 -10.11 -0.79 -1.34
N PRO A 5 -10.06 -2.12 -1.12
CA PRO A 5 -8.87 -2.92 -0.82
C PRO A 5 -7.98 -3.16 -2.04
N ILE A 6 -6.69 -2.91 -1.91
CA ILE A 6 -5.74 -3.09 -3.02
C ILE A 6 -5.45 -4.58 -3.23
N TYR A 7 -5.18 -5.29 -2.14
CA TYR A 7 -4.95 -6.74 -2.16
C TYR A 7 -6.06 -7.43 -1.38
N ALA A 8 -6.55 -8.53 -1.92
CA ALA A 8 -7.52 -9.34 -1.20
C ALA A 8 -6.80 -10.14 -0.11
N THR A 9 -7.43 -10.24 1.08
CA THR A 9 -6.89 -10.99 2.21
C THR A 9 -6.73 -12.47 1.85
N GLY A 10 -5.55 -13.03 2.11
CA GLY A 10 -5.28 -14.43 1.91
C GLY A 10 -5.17 -14.88 0.45
N THR A 11 -5.09 -13.95 -0.50
CA THR A 11 -4.99 -14.26 -1.91
C THR A 11 -3.67 -13.82 -2.52
N LYS A 12 -3.59 -13.77 -3.84
CA LYS A 12 -2.36 -13.51 -4.59
C LYS A 12 -1.71 -12.18 -4.20
N PRO A 13 -0.36 -12.14 -4.12
CA PRO A 13 0.37 -10.93 -3.74
C PRO A 13 0.45 -9.86 -4.84
N THR A 14 -0.38 -9.95 -5.86
CA THR A 14 -0.35 -9.06 -7.01
C THR A 14 -1.54 -8.10 -6.97
N ALA A 15 -1.28 -6.81 -7.05
CA ALA A 15 -2.32 -5.81 -7.12
C ALA A 15 -3.10 -5.95 -8.42
N LYS A 16 -4.42 -5.76 -8.35
CA LYS A 16 -5.26 -5.77 -9.55
C LYS A 16 -4.90 -4.56 -10.41
N PRO A 17 -4.81 -4.71 -11.74
CA PRO A 17 -4.54 -3.57 -12.63
C PRO A 17 -5.53 -2.42 -12.45
N ALA A 18 -6.79 -2.72 -12.18
CA ALA A 18 -7.80 -1.70 -11.93
C ALA A 18 -7.48 -0.85 -10.69
N ALA A 19 -6.96 -1.47 -9.62
CA ALA A 19 -6.56 -0.75 -8.40
C ALA A 19 -5.39 0.19 -8.67
N LEU A 20 -4.39 -0.25 -9.40
CA LEU A 20 -3.25 0.59 -9.79
C LEU A 20 -3.69 1.76 -10.67
N SER A 21 -4.63 1.53 -11.58
CA SER A 21 -5.20 2.55 -12.44
C SER A 21 -5.92 3.62 -11.63
N ILE A 22 -6.69 3.22 -10.63
CA ILE A 22 -7.41 4.14 -9.74
C ILE A 22 -6.43 4.99 -8.93
N LEU A 23 -5.35 4.40 -8.41
CA LEU A 23 -4.31 5.13 -7.70
C LEU A 23 -3.69 6.20 -8.60
N SER A 24 -3.36 5.83 -9.83
CA SER A 24 -2.77 6.74 -10.79
C SER A 24 -3.70 7.90 -11.12
N SER A 25 -5.00 7.63 -11.28
CA SER A 25 -6.01 8.67 -11.54
C SER A 25 -6.21 9.58 -10.34
N ALA A 26 -6.18 9.03 -9.12
CA ALA A 26 -6.39 9.80 -7.90
C ALA A 26 -5.29 10.85 -7.64
N ARG A 27 -4.09 10.66 -8.20
CA ARG A 27 -3.02 11.65 -8.10
C ARG A 27 -3.43 13.04 -8.57
N HIS A 28 -4.34 13.10 -9.52
CA HIS A 28 -4.78 14.36 -10.12
C HIS A 28 -5.82 15.11 -9.29
N LEU A 29 -6.24 14.55 -8.16
CA LEU A 29 -7.23 15.19 -7.28
C LEU A 29 -6.66 16.32 -6.43
N GLY A 30 -5.33 16.45 -6.36
CA GLY A 30 -4.68 17.49 -5.58
C GLY A 30 -4.67 17.25 -4.07
N CYS A 31 -4.97 16.03 -3.63
CA CYS A 31 -4.93 15.64 -2.21
C CYS A 31 -4.11 14.36 -2.03
N PRO A 32 -3.60 14.10 -0.81
CA PRO A 32 -2.85 12.88 -0.54
C PRO A 32 -3.67 11.62 -0.83
N VAL A 33 -3.02 10.62 -1.39
CA VAL A 33 -3.64 9.33 -1.74
C VAL A 33 -3.08 8.25 -0.83
N VAL A 34 -3.97 7.57 -0.10
CA VAL A 34 -3.61 6.49 0.81
C VAL A 34 -4.11 5.16 0.24
N ALA A 35 -3.20 4.21 0.07
CA ALA A 35 -3.55 2.86 -0.35
C ALA A 35 -3.78 1.98 0.89
N ILE A 36 -4.87 1.22 0.88
CA ILE A 36 -5.28 0.37 2.00
C ILE A 36 -5.63 -1.03 1.48
N GLY A 37 -5.36 -2.02 2.30
CA GLY A 37 -5.83 -3.39 2.08
C GLY A 37 -4.74 -4.38 1.71
N GLY A 38 -4.39 -5.25 2.65
CA GLY A 38 -3.46 -6.35 2.45
C GLY A 38 -2.03 -5.93 2.10
N ILE A 39 -1.61 -4.73 2.47
CA ILE A 39 -0.33 -4.17 2.09
C ILE A 39 0.75 -4.58 3.09
N ASN A 40 1.94 -4.90 2.57
CA ASN A 40 3.12 -5.25 3.36
C ASN A 40 4.38 -4.69 2.70
N ALA A 41 5.54 -4.93 3.33
CA ALA A 41 6.82 -4.45 2.81
C ALA A 41 7.18 -5.02 1.44
N ASP A 42 6.66 -6.21 1.10
CA ASP A 42 6.99 -6.88 -0.16
C ASP A 42 6.12 -6.43 -1.33
N ASN A 43 4.94 -5.88 -1.06
CA ASN A 43 3.98 -5.52 -2.10
C ASN A 43 3.64 -4.03 -2.18
N ALA A 44 4.25 -3.20 -1.35
CA ALA A 44 3.95 -1.76 -1.32
C ALA A 44 4.60 -0.98 -2.48
N ALA A 45 5.75 -1.41 -2.97
CA ALA A 45 6.50 -0.66 -3.99
C ALA A 45 5.70 -0.37 -5.26
N PRO A 46 4.94 -1.31 -5.84
CA PRO A 46 4.11 -1.01 -7.02
C PRO A 46 3.05 0.06 -6.76
N LEU A 47 2.54 0.15 -5.53
CA LEU A 47 1.53 1.13 -5.16
C LEU A 47 2.13 2.53 -5.08
N ILE A 48 3.32 2.63 -4.54
CA ILE A 48 4.06 3.90 -4.48
C ILE A 48 4.39 4.38 -5.89
N ALA A 49 4.85 3.49 -6.76
CA ALA A 49 5.12 3.80 -8.15
C ALA A 49 3.86 4.25 -8.91
N ALA A 50 2.69 3.69 -8.55
CA ALA A 50 1.42 4.07 -9.15
C ALA A 50 0.89 5.42 -8.63
N GLY A 51 1.43 5.94 -7.53
CA GLY A 51 1.08 7.27 -7.05
C GLY A 51 0.54 7.35 -5.63
N ALA A 52 0.62 6.28 -4.85
CA ALA A 52 0.24 6.35 -3.44
C ALA A 52 1.22 7.23 -2.68
N ASP A 53 0.71 8.18 -1.94
CA ASP A 53 1.51 9.03 -1.05
C ASP A 53 1.76 8.35 0.30
N CYS A 54 0.82 7.50 0.71
CA CYS A 54 0.89 6.73 1.95
C CYS A 54 0.35 5.33 1.73
N VAL A 55 0.75 4.41 2.59
CA VAL A 55 0.14 3.08 2.65
C VAL A 55 -0.35 2.84 4.08
N ALA A 56 -1.52 2.24 4.21
CA ALA A 56 -2.06 1.83 5.51
C ALA A 56 -1.81 0.34 5.69
N VAL A 57 -1.06 -0.02 6.71
CA VAL A 57 -0.71 -1.40 7.01
C VAL A 57 -1.18 -1.74 8.42
N ILE A 58 -1.73 -2.94 8.59
CA ILE A 58 -2.23 -3.41 9.88
C ILE A 58 -1.56 -4.72 10.24
N SER A 59 -1.95 -5.82 9.59
CA SER A 59 -1.46 -7.16 9.91
C SER A 59 0.04 -7.31 9.73
N ASP A 60 0.61 -6.66 8.72
CA ASP A 60 2.05 -6.72 8.45
C ASP A 60 2.87 -6.17 9.62
N LEU A 61 2.41 -5.09 10.24
CA LEU A 61 3.08 -4.52 11.41
C LEU A 61 2.82 -5.34 12.67
N TRP A 62 1.56 -5.66 12.96
CA TRP A 62 1.20 -6.32 14.21
C TRP A 62 1.68 -7.76 14.31
N SER A 63 1.85 -8.45 13.19
CA SER A 63 2.39 -9.81 13.16
C SER A 63 3.90 -9.87 13.03
N ALA A 64 4.58 -8.75 12.85
CA ALA A 64 6.03 -8.71 12.72
C ALA A 64 6.72 -8.99 14.05
N ALA A 65 7.86 -9.69 13.99
CA ALA A 65 8.67 -9.95 15.17
C ALA A 65 9.26 -8.65 15.76
N ASP A 66 9.58 -7.68 14.90
CA ASP A 66 10.07 -6.36 15.29
C ASP A 66 9.25 -5.31 14.53
N ILE A 67 8.26 -4.76 15.20
CA ILE A 67 7.31 -3.80 14.61
C ILE A 67 8.03 -2.55 14.12
N ALA A 68 8.98 -2.03 14.90
CA ALA A 68 9.71 -0.82 14.52
C ALA A 68 10.56 -1.03 13.27
N ALA A 69 11.25 -2.18 13.17
CA ALA A 69 12.03 -2.52 11.98
C ALA A 69 11.14 -2.68 10.75
N GLN A 70 9.98 -3.29 10.91
CA GLN A 70 9.03 -3.47 9.81
C GLN A 70 8.47 -2.13 9.32
N ALA A 71 8.13 -1.24 10.24
CA ALA A 71 7.67 0.10 9.89
C ALA A 71 8.74 0.88 9.13
N GLN A 72 10.01 0.78 9.55
CA GLN A 72 11.13 1.42 8.87
C GLN A 72 11.34 0.84 7.47
N ALA A 73 11.21 -0.47 7.31
CA ALA A 73 11.34 -1.13 6.01
C ALA A 73 10.32 -0.58 5.01
N ILE A 74 9.07 -0.40 5.44
CA ILE A 74 8.02 0.18 4.60
C ILE A 74 8.30 1.65 4.31
N SER A 75 8.69 2.42 5.31
CA SER A 75 8.98 3.84 5.19
C SER A 75 10.11 4.12 4.19
N ARG A 76 11.10 3.25 4.12
CA ARG A 76 12.22 3.37 3.19
C ARG A 76 11.84 3.17 1.73
N LEU A 77 10.67 2.61 1.46
CA LEU A 77 10.18 2.41 0.10
C LEU A 77 9.72 3.72 -0.56
N PHE A 78 9.43 4.72 0.24
CA PHE A 78 9.03 6.04 -0.25
C PHE A 78 10.26 6.94 -0.61
#